data_54063aedfd8287e2b28648a2389a74e5
#
_entry.id   54063aedfd8287e2b28648a2389a74e5
#
_cell.length_a   1.000
_cell.length_b   1.000
_cell.length_c   1.000
_cell.angle_alpha   90.00
_cell.angle_beta   90.00
_cell.angle_gamma   90.00
#
_symmetry.space_group_name_H-M   'P 1'
#
loop_
_entity.id
_entity.type
_entity.pdbx_description
1 polymer ?
#
loop_
_entity_poly.entity_id
_entity_poly.type
_entity_poly.pdbx_seq_one_letter_code
_entity_poly.pdbx_strand_id
1 'polypeptide(L)'
;MHRIDLGATAAMPASDSVADATEADATAAEQATGDGTGETGTFGSETLDAGTLDLVAAARMLSRASVLVVGDVMLDRYIYGKVARISPEAPVPILSVEREIAYPGGAGNVVRNLTAFGAAVALVSVVGDDQAGSDLTGLVGGQPGVEPWLLVQGGRTTTMKTRLVAGGHHLLRTDREVTTPIHPKLAERMISIATDAMAATGITVLSDYQKGLLAGEVPAKLIAAAHAAGRKVIVDSKGPDLGRYAGADII
;
A
#
# COMPACT_ATOMS: atom_id res chain seq x y z
N MET A 1 32.81 -7.21 38.72
CA MET A 1 32.36 -5.90 39.20
C MET A 1 33.03 -4.86 38.31
N HIS A 2 32.41 -4.61 37.11
CA HIS A 2 32.86 -3.58 36.18
C HIS A 2 31.65 -2.76 35.82
N ARG A 3 31.67 -1.53 36.22
CA ARG A 3 30.65 -0.49 35.98
C ARG A 3 30.86 0.04 34.57
N ILE A 4 29.83 -0.01 33.72
CA ILE A 4 29.84 0.67 32.42
C ILE A 4 29.13 1.99 32.61
N ASP A 5 29.84 3.05 32.29
CA ASP A 5 29.46 4.47 32.38
C ASP A 5 28.58 4.82 31.17
N LEU A 6 27.39 5.34 31.44
CA LEU A 6 26.47 5.84 30.40
C LEU A 6 26.69 7.35 30.27
N GLY A 7 27.53 7.73 29.33
CA GLY A 7 27.83 9.12 29.02
C GLY A 7 27.12 9.60 27.76
N ALA A 8 26.42 10.73 27.92
CA ALA A 8 26.12 11.79 26.95
C ALA A 8 25.16 11.53 25.79
N THR A 9 23.96 12.03 25.98
CA THR A 9 22.96 12.46 25.00
C THR A 9 23.58 13.41 23.97
N ALA A 10 23.69 12.99 22.71
CA ALA A 10 23.96 13.87 21.58
C ALA A 10 22.63 14.23 20.90
N ALA A 11 22.28 15.51 20.88
CA ALA A 11 21.14 16.06 20.18
C ALA A 11 21.30 15.87 18.67
N MET A 12 20.28 15.32 18.00
CA MET A 12 20.19 15.27 16.55
C MET A 12 19.78 16.63 16.00
N PRO A 13 20.37 17.07 14.88
CA PRO A 13 19.93 18.30 14.22
C PRO A 13 18.58 18.08 13.51
N ALA A 14 17.79 19.15 13.47
CA ALA A 14 16.49 19.22 12.83
C ALA A 14 16.57 18.87 11.34
N SER A 15 15.60 18.08 10.87
CA SER A 15 15.43 17.67 9.48
C SER A 15 14.90 18.85 8.66
N ASP A 16 15.72 19.37 7.76
CA ASP A 16 15.27 20.16 6.62
C ASP A 16 15.03 19.23 5.40
N SER A 17 13.98 19.57 4.64
CA SER A 17 13.65 19.12 3.29
C SER A 17 12.96 17.76 3.11
N VAL A 18 11.65 17.76 3.29
CA VAL A 18 10.71 16.82 2.63
C VAL A 18 10.01 17.47 1.41
N ALA A 19 10.41 18.67 0.99
CA ALA A 19 9.70 19.48 -0.01
C ALA A 19 10.14 19.27 -1.47
N ASP A 20 11.15 18.45 -1.78
CA ASP A 20 11.78 18.46 -3.12
C ASP A 20 11.50 17.21 -3.99
N ALA A 21 10.54 16.36 -3.62
CA ALA A 21 10.22 15.15 -4.40
C ALA A 21 8.95 15.26 -5.29
N THR A 22 8.25 16.38 -5.26
CA THR A 22 6.99 16.59 -6.00
C THR A 22 7.12 17.42 -7.27
N GLU A 23 8.23 18.13 -7.50
CA GLU A 23 8.40 18.97 -8.70
C GLU A 23 9.09 18.29 -9.89
N ALA A 24 9.75 17.17 -9.71
CA ALA A 24 10.47 16.52 -10.82
C ALA A 24 9.60 15.65 -11.74
N ASP A 25 8.37 15.34 -11.38
CA ASP A 25 7.46 14.49 -12.19
C ASP A 25 6.44 15.30 -13.02
N ALA A 26 6.39 16.62 -12.82
CA ALA A 26 5.47 17.50 -13.57
C ALA A 26 6.08 18.07 -14.86
N THR A 27 7.39 17.95 -15.09
CA THR A 27 8.06 18.58 -16.25
C THR A 27 8.24 17.66 -17.46
N ALA A 28 7.89 16.40 -17.37
CA ALA A 28 7.99 15.45 -18.48
C ALA A 28 6.74 15.41 -19.41
N ALA A 29 5.67 16.10 -19.08
CA ALA A 29 4.41 16.10 -19.84
C ALA A 29 4.22 17.28 -20.80
N GLU A 30 5.16 18.25 -20.86
CA GLU A 30 4.95 19.52 -21.58
C GLU A 30 5.77 19.70 -22.86
N GLN A 31 6.29 18.66 -23.47
CA GLN A 31 7.00 18.75 -24.76
C GLN A 31 6.44 17.84 -25.84
N ALA A 32 5.15 17.90 -26.10
CA ALA A 32 4.55 17.33 -27.30
C ALA A 32 3.29 18.09 -27.70
N THR A 33 3.40 19.35 -28.14
CA THR A 33 2.39 19.97 -29.00
C THR A 33 3.06 20.87 -30.00
N GLY A 34 3.22 20.33 -31.23
CA GLY A 34 3.46 21.12 -32.43
C GLY A 34 2.14 21.71 -32.94
N ASP A 35 2.22 22.99 -33.21
CA ASP A 35 1.53 23.84 -34.17
C ASP A 35 0.24 23.33 -34.86
N GLY A 36 -0.85 24.10 -34.66
CA GLY A 36 -2.14 23.95 -35.36
C GLY A 36 -3.10 25.05 -34.99
N THR A 37 -3.12 26.06 -35.84
CA THR A 37 -4.04 27.21 -36.01
C THR A 37 -5.43 27.11 -35.42
N GLY A 38 -5.79 28.20 -34.77
CA GLY A 38 -7.02 28.73 -34.23
C GLY A 38 -8.41 28.21 -34.65
N GLU A 39 -9.19 28.01 -33.59
CA GLU A 39 -10.61 28.36 -33.56
C GLU A 39 -11.03 28.58 -32.10
N THR A 40 -11.46 29.81 -31.78
CA THR A 40 -12.06 30.14 -30.49
C THR A 40 -13.44 29.53 -30.40
N GLY A 41 -13.53 28.30 -29.91
CA GLY A 41 -14.78 27.68 -29.52
C GLY A 41 -15.18 28.15 -28.12
N THR A 42 -16.21 28.98 -28.03
CA THR A 42 -16.96 29.28 -26.81
C THR A 42 -17.52 27.97 -26.27
N PHE A 43 -16.95 27.46 -25.18
CA PHE A 43 -17.58 26.38 -24.43
C PHE A 43 -18.85 26.93 -23.78
N GLY A 44 -19.99 26.53 -24.34
CA GLY A 44 -21.31 26.78 -23.77
C GLY A 44 -21.34 26.19 -22.34
N SER A 45 -21.96 26.95 -21.42
CA SER A 45 -22.36 26.49 -20.11
C SER A 45 -23.40 25.37 -20.28
N GLU A 46 -22.98 24.13 -20.52
CA GLU A 46 -23.85 22.98 -20.32
C GLU A 46 -24.15 22.88 -18.82
N THR A 47 -25.41 23.15 -18.49
CA THR A 47 -25.97 22.84 -17.18
C THR A 47 -25.81 21.34 -16.97
N LEU A 48 -24.86 20.96 -16.07
CA LEU A 48 -24.71 19.58 -15.64
C LEU A 48 -26.04 19.11 -15.07
N ASP A 49 -26.61 18.09 -15.70
CA ASP A 49 -27.84 17.46 -15.29
C ASP A 49 -27.74 17.02 -13.81
N ALA A 50 -28.86 17.08 -13.07
CA ALA A 50 -28.93 16.80 -11.62
C ALA A 50 -28.52 15.37 -11.23
N GLY A 51 -28.04 14.56 -12.18
CA GLY A 51 -27.45 13.23 -12.00
C GLY A 51 -25.93 13.17 -12.03
N THR A 52 -25.23 14.26 -12.33
CA THR A 52 -23.75 14.25 -12.37
C THR A 52 -23.20 14.27 -10.95
N LEU A 53 -22.56 13.16 -10.53
CA LEU A 53 -21.92 13.04 -9.24
C LEU A 53 -20.84 14.15 -9.13
N ASP A 54 -20.96 15.06 -8.16
CA ASP A 54 -19.90 16.01 -7.86
C ASP A 54 -18.71 15.26 -7.25
N LEU A 55 -17.73 14.91 -8.09
CA LEU A 55 -16.53 14.16 -7.68
C LEU A 55 -15.73 14.90 -6.62
N VAL A 56 -15.75 16.22 -6.58
CA VAL A 56 -15.07 17.02 -5.57
C VAL A 56 -15.78 16.88 -4.24
N ALA A 57 -17.11 16.97 -4.23
CA ALA A 57 -17.90 16.72 -3.03
C ALA A 57 -17.73 15.28 -2.53
N ALA A 58 -17.75 14.29 -3.42
CA ALA A 58 -17.51 12.89 -3.09
C ALA A 58 -16.12 12.67 -2.48
N ALA A 59 -15.06 13.26 -3.08
CA ALA A 59 -13.70 13.19 -2.53
C ALA A 59 -13.60 13.82 -1.13
N ARG A 60 -14.28 14.95 -0.90
CA ARG A 60 -14.35 15.57 0.43
C ARG A 60 -15.08 14.71 1.47
N MET A 61 -16.03 13.89 1.05
CA MET A 61 -16.73 12.97 1.95
C MET A 61 -15.81 11.81 2.42
N LEU A 62 -14.80 11.44 1.62
CA LEU A 62 -13.84 10.38 1.99
C LEU A 62 -13.08 10.72 3.28
N SER A 63 -12.85 12.02 3.58
CA SER A 63 -12.19 12.44 4.84
C SER A 63 -13.00 12.10 6.11
N ARG A 64 -14.26 11.73 5.98
CA ARG A 64 -15.13 11.29 7.08
C ARG A 64 -15.30 9.78 7.12
N ALA A 65 -14.71 9.07 6.16
CA ALA A 65 -14.83 7.62 6.08
C ALA A 65 -13.96 6.95 7.14
N SER A 66 -14.48 5.86 7.71
CA SER A 66 -13.70 4.91 8.50
C SER A 66 -13.74 3.57 7.79
N VAL A 67 -12.57 3.02 7.46
CA VAL A 67 -12.43 1.86 6.59
C VAL A 67 -11.63 0.77 7.29
N LEU A 68 -12.15 -0.44 7.31
CA LEU A 68 -11.36 -1.62 7.63
C LEU A 68 -10.76 -2.17 6.33
N VAL A 69 -9.44 -2.30 6.28
CA VAL A 69 -8.72 -2.98 5.19
C VAL A 69 -8.15 -4.30 5.72
N VAL A 70 -8.55 -5.42 5.13
CA VAL A 70 -7.97 -6.74 5.40
C VAL A 70 -7.34 -7.24 4.12
N GLY A 71 -6.04 -7.51 4.11
CA GLY A 71 -5.40 -7.93 2.87
C GLY A 71 -3.90 -8.15 2.95
N ASP A 72 -3.33 -8.59 1.84
CA ASP A 72 -1.91 -8.87 1.72
C ASP A 72 -1.10 -7.59 1.65
N VAL A 73 -0.29 -7.32 2.67
CA VAL A 73 0.70 -6.24 2.65
C VAL A 73 2.03 -6.74 2.09
N MET A 74 2.81 -5.83 1.53
CA MET A 74 4.15 -6.11 1.03
C MET A 74 5.05 -4.90 1.15
N LEU A 75 6.37 -5.13 1.14
CA LEU A 75 7.37 -4.07 1.13
C LEU A 75 7.79 -3.80 -0.32
N ASP A 76 7.38 -2.67 -0.88
CA ASP A 76 7.86 -2.18 -2.16
C ASP A 76 9.14 -1.37 -1.94
N ARG A 77 10.29 -1.88 -2.41
CA ARG A 77 11.60 -1.28 -2.24
C ARG A 77 12.13 -0.81 -3.59
N TYR A 78 12.62 0.42 -3.64
CA TYR A 78 13.22 1.01 -4.82
C TYR A 78 14.69 1.32 -4.53
N ILE A 79 15.58 0.82 -5.36
CA ILE A 79 17.01 1.05 -5.29
C ILE A 79 17.39 1.86 -6.52
N TYR A 80 17.66 3.14 -6.31
CA TYR A 80 18.05 4.07 -7.35
C TYR A 80 19.56 4.18 -7.44
N GLY A 81 20.08 4.29 -8.67
CA GLY A 81 21.51 4.46 -8.89
C GLY A 81 21.86 4.75 -10.34
N LYS A 82 23.16 4.69 -10.62
CA LYS A 82 23.73 4.88 -11.94
C LYS A 82 24.38 3.61 -12.48
N VAL A 83 24.21 3.37 -13.77
CA VAL A 83 24.92 2.32 -14.51
C VAL A 83 25.96 3.01 -15.39
N ALA A 84 27.23 2.91 -15.00
CA ALA A 84 28.35 3.51 -15.74
C ALA A 84 29.29 2.48 -16.36
N ARG A 85 29.18 1.20 -15.98
CA ARG A 85 30.09 0.15 -16.45
C ARG A 85 29.42 -1.23 -16.43
N ILE A 86 30.02 -2.14 -17.25
CA ILE A 86 29.70 -3.56 -17.24
C ILE A 86 30.62 -4.27 -16.25
N SER A 87 30.12 -5.33 -15.60
CA SER A 87 30.92 -6.15 -14.69
C SER A 87 32.05 -6.87 -15.43
N PRO A 88 33.27 -6.97 -14.87
CA PRO A 88 34.32 -7.83 -15.41
C PRO A 88 34.03 -9.33 -15.23
N GLU A 89 33.11 -9.71 -14.35
CA GLU A 89 32.78 -11.10 -14.02
C GLU A 89 31.74 -11.70 -14.98
N ALA A 90 30.87 -10.84 -15.54
CA ALA A 90 29.80 -11.25 -16.45
C ALA A 90 29.30 -10.04 -17.27
N PRO A 91 28.67 -10.22 -18.44
CA PRO A 91 28.17 -9.13 -19.29
C PRO A 91 26.87 -8.53 -18.69
N VAL A 92 26.93 -8.07 -17.45
CA VAL A 92 25.81 -7.46 -16.71
C VAL A 92 26.16 -6.05 -16.26
N PRO A 93 25.18 -5.11 -16.23
CA PRO A 93 25.42 -3.77 -15.74
C PRO A 93 25.69 -3.76 -14.22
N ILE A 94 26.58 -2.88 -13.77
CA ILE A 94 26.78 -2.59 -12.36
C ILE A 94 25.98 -1.36 -12.00
N LEU A 95 24.99 -1.51 -11.10
CA LEU A 95 24.25 -0.41 -10.50
C LEU A 95 25.02 0.13 -9.30
N SER A 96 25.54 1.36 -9.41
CA SER A 96 26.09 2.09 -8.29
C SER A 96 24.94 2.75 -7.53
N VAL A 97 24.62 2.22 -6.35
CA VAL A 97 23.44 2.66 -5.55
C VAL A 97 23.68 4.06 -5.00
N GLU A 98 22.72 4.96 -5.20
CA GLU A 98 22.72 6.34 -4.69
C GLU A 98 21.69 6.54 -3.56
N ARG A 99 20.52 5.89 -3.66
CA ARG A 99 19.48 5.97 -2.63
C ARG A 99 18.58 4.75 -2.65
N GLU A 100 17.98 4.48 -1.50
CA GLU A 100 16.96 3.45 -1.35
C GLU A 100 15.70 4.06 -0.71
N ILE A 101 14.54 3.67 -1.19
CA ILE A 101 13.25 4.09 -0.65
C ILE A 101 12.36 2.86 -0.53
N ALA A 102 11.60 2.76 0.56
CA ALA A 102 10.64 1.69 0.78
C ALA A 102 9.25 2.25 1.06
N TYR A 103 8.24 1.57 0.55
CA TYR A 103 6.83 1.92 0.74
C TYR A 103 6.00 0.69 1.11
N PRO A 104 4.92 0.86 1.90
CA PRO A 104 3.91 -0.18 2.04
C PRO A 104 3.18 -0.39 0.71
N GLY A 105 3.29 -1.59 0.15
CA GLY A 105 2.62 -2.03 -1.07
C GLY A 105 1.44 -2.96 -0.80
N GLY A 106 0.76 -3.40 -1.86
CA GLY A 106 -0.44 -4.22 -1.74
C GLY A 106 -1.55 -3.52 -0.97
N ALA A 107 -2.13 -4.18 0.02
CA ALA A 107 -3.11 -3.58 0.93
C ALA A 107 -2.56 -2.33 1.64
N GLY A 108 -1.24 -2.26 1.89
CA GLY A 108 -0.59 -1.07 2.43
C GLY A 108 -0.67 0.15 1.51
N ASN A 109 -0.66 -0.05 0.18
CA ASN A 109 -0.88 1.04 -0.77
C ASN A 109 -2.35 1.49 -0.80
N VAL A 110 -3.30 0.57 -0.64
CA VAL A 110 -4.72 0.91 -0.47
C VAL A 110 -4.90 1.82 0.75
N VAL A 111 -4.28 1.46 1.88
CA VAL A 111 -4.29 2.27 3.10
C VAL A 111 -3.73 3.67 2.85
N ARG A 112 -2.56 3.78 2.20
CA ARG A 112 -1.95 5.07 1.86
C ARG A 112 -2.86 5.96 1.02
N ASN A 113 -3.54 5.40 0.04
CA ASN A 113 -4.48 6.15 -0.79
C ASN A 113 -5.68 6.63 0.02
N LEU A 114 -6.26 5.77 0.86
CA LEU A 114 -7.40 6.14 1.71
C LEU A 114 -7.03 7.25 2.70
N THR A 115 -5.87 7.15 3.36
CA THR A 115 -5.41 8.18 4.31
C THR A 115 -5.02 9.48 3.61
N ALA A 116 -4.53 9.44 2.37
CA ALA A 116 -4.29 10.65 1.57
C ALA A 116 -5.58 11.44 1.28
N PHE A 117 -6.74 10.77 1.22
CA PHE A 117 -8.05 11.41 1.19
C PHE A 117 -8.59 11.79 2.57
N GLY A 118 -7.84 11.53 3.64
CA GLY A 118 -8.22 11.87 5.01
C GLY A 118 -9.06 10.82 5.73
N ALA A 119 -9.29 9.64 5.14
CA ALA A 119 -10.02 8.56 5.81
C ALA A 119 -9.25 8.00 7.01
N ALA A 120 -9.98 7.59 8.05
CA ALA A 120 -9.42 6.77 9.13
C ALA A 120 -9.43 5.29 8.70
N VAL A 121 -8.31 4.59 8.89
CA VAL A 121 -8.16 3.21 8.40
C VAL A 121 -7.66 2.28 9.48
N ALA A 122 -8.38 1.20 9.73
CA ALA A 122 -7.87 0.03 10.43
C ALA A 122 -7.29 -0.95 9.40
N LEU A 123 -6.03 -1.36 9.55
CA LEU A 123 -5.40 -2.34 8.69
C LEU A 123 -5.15 -3.65 9.44
N VAL A 124 -5.71 -4.74 8.95
CA VAL A 124 -5.44 -6.09 9.47
C VAL A 124 -4.71 -6.91 8.43
N SER A 125 -3.50 -7.37 8.75
CA SER A 125 -2.66 -8.15 7.84
C SER A 125 -1.71 -9.08 8.59
N VAL A 126 -0.88 -9.81 7.83
CA VAL A 126 0.14 -10.73 8.35
C VAL A 126 1.47 -10.42 7.68
N VAL A 127 2.53 -10.39 8.50
CA VAL A 127 3.92 -10.27 8.08
C VAL A 127 4.74 -11.46 8.59
N GLY A 128 5.93 -11.65 8.06
CA GLY A 128 6.89 -12.61 8.58
C GLY A 128 7.67 -12.08 9.79
N ASP A 129 8.38 -12.98 10.46
CA ASP A 129 9.35 -12.65 11.51
C ASP A 129 10.72 -12.37 10.88
N ASP A 130 10.77 -11.33 10.03
CA ASP A 130 11.96 -10.92 9.30
C ASP A 130 12.10 -9.38 9.27
N GLN A 131 13.26 -8.90 8.80
CA GLN A 131 13.53 -7.46 8.75
C GLN A 131 12.52 -6.72 7.89
N ALA A 132 12.09 -7.30 6.76
CA ALA A 132 11.09 -6.69 5.90
C ALA A 132 9.72 -6.53 6.61
N GLY A 133 9.35 -7.49 7.47
CA GLY A 133 8.17 -7.40 8.32
C GLY A 133 8.26 -6.29 9.35
N SER A 134 9.44 -6.14 9.97
CA SER A 134 9.71 -5.05 10.92
C SER A 134 9.66 -3.68 10.23
N ASP A 135 10.34 -3.53 9.08
CA ASP A 135 10.37 -2.30 8.30
C ASP A 135 8.95 -1.90 7.87
N LEU A 136 8.17 -2.86 7.36
CA LEU A 136 6.80 -2.63 6.93
C LEU A 136 5.89 -2.22 8.09
N THR A 137 6.06 -2.85 9.27
CA THR A 137 5.32 -2.51 10.48
C THR A 137 5.62 -1.07 10.92
N GLY A 138 6.90 -0.67 10.88
CA GLY A 138 7.30 0.71 11.15
C GLY A 138 6.71 1.72 10.16
N LEU A 139 6.77 1.41 8.86
CA LEU A 139 6.23 2.26 7.81
C LEU A 139 4.71 2.45 7.91
N VAL A 140 3.96 1.38 8.20
CA VAL A 140 2.50 1.46 8.36
C VAL A 140 2.13 2.16 9.66
N GLY A 141 2.80 1.83 10.77
CA GLY A 141 2.55 2.42 12.09
C GLY A 141 2.88 3.92 12.15
N GLY A 142 3.77 4.40 11.29
CA GLY A 142 4.11 5.82 11.17
C GLY A 142 3.12 6.65 10.34
N GLN A 143 2.10 6.04 9.72
CA GLN A 143 1.12 6.77 8.90
C GLN A 143 0.01 7.38 9.75
N PRO A 144 -0.24 8.70 9.66
CA PRO A 144 -1.37 9.33 10.34
C PRO A 144 -2.71 8.73 9.90
N GLY A 145 -3.62 8.51 10.86
CA GLY A 145 -4.97 7.99 10.57
C GLY A 145 -5.02 6.48 10.33
N VAL A 146 -3.93 5.74 10.60
CA VAL A 146 -3.87 4.28 10.48
C VAL A 146 -3.80 3.62 11.85
N GLU A 147 -4.67 2.65 12.09
CA GLU A 147 -4.60 1.70 13.20
C GLU A 147 -4.10 0.35 12.67
N PRO A 148 -2.83 -0.02 12.88
CA PRO A 148 -2.24 -1.21 12.28
C PRO A 148 -2.37 -2.44 13.19
N TRP A 149 -2.92 -3.53 12.65
CA TRP A 149 -2.95 -4.87 13.23
C TRP A 149 -2.17 -5.83 12.35
N LEU A 150 -0.83 -5.73 12.39
CA LEU A 150 0.06 -6.61 11.64
C LEU A 150 0.46 -7.79 12.53
N LEU A 151 -0.11 -8.96 12.25
CA LEU A 151 0.20 -10.19 12.97
C LEU A 151 1.49 -10.80 12.40
N VAL A 152 2.36 -11.29 13.28
CA VAL A 152 3.62 -11.92 12.89
C VAL A 152 3.45 -13.43 12.81
N GLN A 153 3.81 -14.03 11.66
CA GLN A 153 3.90 -15.46 11.49
C GLN A 153 5.35 -15.92 11.43
N GLY A 154 5.81 -16.65 12.45
CA GLY A 154 7.14 -17.26 12.45
C GLY A 154 7.35 -18.20 11.25
N GLY A 155 8.55 -18.16 10.68
CA GLY A 155 8.93 -18.98 9.52
C GLY A 155 8.30 -18.55 8.18
N ARG A 156 7.46 -17.50 8.16
CA ARG A 156 6.95 -16.89 6.95
C ARG A 156 7.90 -15.79 6.48
N THR A 157 8.13 -15.71 5.18
CA THR A 157 8.83 -14.58 4.57
C THR A 157 7.83 -13.47 4.26
N THR A 158 8.12 -12.24 4.69
CA THR A 158 7.35 -11.06 4.28
C THR A 158 7.51 -10.81 2.79
N THR A 159 6.40 -10.60 2.09
CA THR A 159 6.44 -10.27 0.66
C THR A 159 7.19 -8.98 0.44
N MET A 160 8.24 -9.03 -0.40
CA MET A 160 9.05 -7.87 -0.76
C MET A 160 9.28 -7.83 -2.27
N LYS A 161 9.09 -6.67 -2.87
CA LYS A 161 9.34 -6.40 -4.29
C LYS A 161 10.39 -5.32 -4.42
N THR A 162 11.61 -5.69 -4.84
CA THR A 162 12.71 -4.75 -4.99
C THR A 162 12.88 -4.39 -6.46
N ARG A 163 12.83 -3.10 -6.77
CA ARG A 163 13.03 -2.54 -8.11
C ARG A 163 14.35 -1.81 -8.17
N LEU A 164 15.21 -2.20 -9.11
CA LEU A 164 16.46 -1.52 -9.40
C LEU A 164 16.22 -0.53 -10.54
N VAL A 165 16.55 0.74 -10.32
CA VAL A 165 16.22 1.85 -11.23
C VAL A 165 17.47 2.64 -11.56
N ALA A 166 17.73 2.88 -12.84
CA ALA A 166 18.77 3.79 -13.31
C ALA A 166 18.27 4.63 -14.48
N GLY A 167 18.59 5.93 -14.48
CA GLY A 167 18.19 6.84 -15.56
C GLY A 167 16.67 6.92 -15.77
N GLY A 168 15.87 6.75 -14.72
CA GLY A 168 14.40 6.71 -14.81
C GLY A 168 13.81 5.38 -15.28
N HIS A 169 14.62 4.38 -15.62
CA HIS A 169 14.17 3.09 -16.16
C HIS A 169 14.36 1.95 -15.15
N HIS A 170 13.42 1.01 -15.10
CA HIS A 170 13.56 -0.22 -14.34
C HIS A 170 14.55 -1.15 -15.05
N LEU A 171 15.61 -1.54 -14.35
CA LEU A 171 16.60 -2.51 -14.84
C LEU A 171 16.16 -3.94 -14.53
N LEU A 172 15.67 -4.17 -13.31
CA LEU A 172 15.30 -5.48 -12.81
C LEU A 172 14.32 -5.31 -11.64
N ARG A 173 13.42 -6.27 -11.48
CA ARG A 173 12.64 -6.45 -10.25
C ARG A 173 12.96 -7.82 -9.67
N THR A 174 13.22 -7.87 -8.38
CA THR A 174 13.33 -9.12 -7.62
C THR A 174 12.15 -9.23 -6.67
N ASP A 175 11.49 -10.39 -6.66
CA ASP A 175 10.35 -10.68 -5.81
C ASP A 175 10.74 -11.77 -4.81
N ARG A 176 10.52 -11.48 -3.52
CA ARG A 176 10.60 -12.46 -2.43
C ARG A 176 9.20 -12.60 -1.86
N GLU A 177 8.60 -13.76 -1.99
CA GLU A 177 7.21 -13.94 -1.60
C GLU A 177 6.90 -15.38 -1.21
N VAL A 178 5.85 -15.53 -0.39
CA VAL A 178 5.23 -16.81 -0.04
C VAL A 178 3.74 -16.69 -0.33
N THR A 179 3.21 -17.65 -1.09
CA THR A 179 1.80 -17.67 -1.50
C THR A 179 0.96 -18.71 -0.75
N THR A 180 1.60 -19.53 0.10
CA THR A 180 0.90 -20.52 0.94
C THR A 180 -0.04 -19.82 1.93
N PRO A 181 -1.19 -20.45 2.24
CA PRO A 181 -2.09 -19.94 3.26
C PRO A 181 -1.39 -19.65 4.59
N ILE A 182 -1.85 -18.63 5.30
CA ILE A 182 -1.41 -18.37 6.68
C ILE A 182 -1.84 -19.51 7.60
N HIS A 183 -1.14 -19.65 8.73
CA HIS A 183 -1.44 -20.70 9.69
C HIS A 183 -2.91 -20.60 10.18
N PRO A 184 -3.68 -21.69 10.28
CA PRO A 184 -5.11 -21.65 10.61
C PRO A 184 -5.45 -20.88 11.90
N LYS A 185 -4.68 -21.10 12.99
CA LYS A 185 -4.87 -20.35 14.24
C LYS A 185 -4.64 -18.83 14.09
N LEU A 186 -3.74 -18.44 13.18
CA LEU A 186 -3.48 -17.04 12.89
C LEU A 186 -4.63 -16.44 12.06
N ALA A 187 -5.18 -17.22 11.12
CA ALA A 187 -6.37 -16.85 10.36
C ALA A 187 -7.58 -16.61 11.28
N GLU A 188 -7.82 -17.51 12.24
CA GLU A 188 -8.89 -17.34 13.24
C GLU A 188 -8.70 -16.07 14.07
N ARG A 189 -7.47 -15.82 14.56
CA ARG A 189 -7.15 -14.60 15.31
C ARG A 189 -7.34 -13.34 14.46
N MET A 190 -6.89 -13.37 13.21
CA MET A 190 -7.05 -12.29 12.25
C MET A 190 -8.54 -11.99 12.00
N ILE A 191 -9.36 -13.01 11.78
CA ILE A 191 -10.80 -12.86 11.59
C ILE A 191 -11.44 -12.24 12.84
N SER A 192 -11.05 -12.67 14.05
CA SER A 192 -11.55 -12.09 15.29
C SER A 192 -11.23 -10.60 15.37
N ILE A 193 -9.98 -10.20 15.15
CA ILE A 193 -9.56 -8.78 15.17
C ILE A 193 -10.32 -7.97 14.11
N ALA A 194 -10.45 -8.51 12.89
CA ALA A 194 -11.20 -7.85 11.84
C ALA A 194 -12.68 -7.68 12.20
N THR A 195 -13.30 -8.70 12.80
CA THR A 195 -14.71 -8.63 13.27
C THR A 195 -14.90 -7.55 14.33
N ASP A 196 -13.97 -7.45 15.28
CA ASP A 196 -14.01 -6.39 16.32
C ASP A 196 -13.86 -5.00 15.67
N ALA A 197 -12.96 -4.85 14.70
CA ALA A 197 -12.74 -3.59 13.98
C ALA A 197 -13.95 -3.17 13.12
N MET A 198 -14.75 -4.12 12.61
CA MET A 198 -15.96 -3.84 11.84
C MET A 198 -17.00 -3.04 12.66
N ALA A 199 -17.00 -3.16 13.97
CA ALA A 199 -17.91 -2.38 14.84
C ALA A 199 -17.58 -0.87 14.78
N ALA A 200 -16.30 -0.52 14.64
CA ALA A 200 -15.80 0.86 14.62
C ALA A 200 -15.64 1.46 13.21
N THR A 201 -15.80 0.65 12.15
CA THR A 201 -15.59 1.09 10.77
C THR A 201 -16.89 1.09 9.97
N GLY A 202 -16.98 1.93 8.94
CA GLY A 202 -18.17 2.07 8.10
C GLY A 202 -18.25 1.08 6.95
N ILE A 203 -17.09 0.59 6.47
CA ILE A 203 -16.97 -0.30 5.31
C ILE A 203 -15.76 -1.22 5.47
N THR A 204 -15.83 -2.42 4.87
CA THR A 204 -14.74 -3.38 4.84
C THR A 204 -14.19 -3.54 3.42
N VAL A 205 -12.88 -3.45 3.27
CA VAL A 205 -12.15 -3.71 2.01
C VAL A 205 -11.32 -4.98 2.17
N LEU A 206 -11.53 -5.95 1.31
CA LEU A 206 -10.69 -7.15 1.18
C LEU A 206 -9.74 -6.94 0.01
N SER A 207 -8.42 -6.84 0.26
CA SER A 207 -7.41 -6.58 -0.76
C SER A 207 -6.52 -7.81 -0.94
N ASP A 208 -6.84 -8.65 -1.95
CA ASP A 208 -6.21 -9.95 -2.20
C ASP A 208 -5.17 -9.89 -3.33
N TYR A 209 -3.90 -9.92 -2.96
CA TYR A 209 -2.76 -10.06 -3.86
C TYR A 209 -2.26 -11.50 -3.99
N GLN A 210 -3.06 -12.48 -3.54
CA GLN A 210 -2.75 -13.91 -3.60
C GLN A 210 -1.46 -14.29 -2.84
N LYS A 211 -1.24 -13.65 -1.69
CA LYS A 211 -0.12 -13.99 -0.82
C LYS A 211 -0.56 -14.85 0.39
N GLY A 212 -1.75 -15.43 0.30
CA GLY A 212 -2.22 -16.47 1.21
C GLY A 212 -2.94 -15.99 2.47
N LEU A 213 -3.13 -14.69 2.65
CA LEU A 213 -3.91 -14.16 3.78
C LEU A 213 -5.40 -14.46 3.60
N LEU A 214 -5.93 -14.17 2.41
CA LEU A 214 -7.34 -14.39 2.07
C LEU A 214 -7.55 -15.76 1.40
N ALA A 215 -6.94 -16.83 1.94
CA ALA A 215 -7.04 -18.18 1.41
C ALA A 215 -8.22 -18.97 2.01
N GLY A 216 -8.68 -20.00 1.29
CA GLY A 216 -9.72 -20.92 1.75
C GLY A 216 -11.03 -20.22 2.10
N GLU A 217 -11.55 -20.47 3.31
CA GLU A 217 -12.82 -19.92 3.81
C GLU A 217 -12.70 -18.52 4.42
N VAL A 218 -11.49 -17.95 4.49
CA VAL A 218 -11.26 -16.64 5.14
C VAL A 218 -12.11 -15.53 4.52
N PRO A 219 -12.19 -15.38 3.18
CA PRO A 219 -13.04 -14.35 2.58
C PRO A 219 -14.52 -14.50 2.95
N ALA A 220 -15.07 -15.71 2.86
CA ALA A 220 -16.47 -15.98 3.17
C ALA A 220 -16.81 -15.65 4.64
N LYS A 221 -15.91 -15.98 5.58
CA LYS A 221 -16.09 -15.66 7.00
C LYS A 221 -16.06 -14.16 7.26
N LEU A 222 -15.13 -13.43 6.61
CA LEU A 222 -15.04 -11.98 6.74
C LEU A 222 -16.26 -11.26 6.14
N ILE A 223 -16.75 -11.71 4.97
CA ILE A 223 -17.94 -11.17 4.33
C ILE A 223 -19.17 -11.38 5.23
N ALA A 224 -19.34 -12.59 5.76
CA ALA A 224 -20.45 -12.90 6.67
C ALA A 224 -20.38 -12.06 7.95
N ALA A 225 -19.20 -11.87 8.55
CA ALA A 225 -19.00 -11.05 9.73
C ALA A 225 -19.31 -9.56 9.45
N ALA A 226 -18.87 -9.03 8.30
CA ALA A 226 -19.16 -7.67 7.90
C ALA A 226 -20.67 -7.42 7.74
N HIS A 227 -21.36 -8.33 7.06
CA HIS A 227 -22.82 -8.24 6.90
C HIS A 227 -23.56 -8.36 8.23
N ALA A 228 -23.11 -9.24 9.13
CA ALA A 228 -23.67 -9.35 10.49
C ALA A 228 -23.50 -8.04 11.28
N ALA A 229 -22.40 -7.30 11.02
CA ALA A 229 -22.16 -5.97 11.58
C ALA A 229 -22.88 -4.83 10.81
N GLY A 230 -23.66 -5.14 9.75
CA GLY A 230 -24.33 -4.16 8.90
C GLY A 230 -23.35 -3.36 8.01
N ARG A 231 -22.19 -3.92 7.67
CA ARG A 231 -21.14 -3.26 6.85
C ARG A 231 -21.10 -3.84 5.45
N LYS A 232 -20.90 -2.97 4.47
CA LYS A 232 -20.64 -3.37 3.08
C LYS A 232 -19.22 -3.87 2.91
N VAL A 233 -19.04 -4.75 1.93
CA VAL A 233 -17.75 -5.33 1.57
C VAL A 233 -17.39 -5.01 0.13
N ILE A 234 -16.21 -4.40 -0.04
CA ILE A 234 -15.57 -4.19 -1.35
C ILE A 234 -14.37 -5.14 -1.44
N VAL A 235 -14.21 -5.78 -2.60
CA VAL A 235 -13.08 -6.69 -2.87
C VAL A 235 -12.24 -6.15 -4.02
N ASP A 236 -10.94 -6.00 -3.81
CA ASP A 236 -9.92 -5.84 -4.86
C ASP A 236 -9.10 -7.13 -4.92
N SER A 237 -9.39 -7.99 -5.88
CA SER A 237 -8.69 -9.26 -6.08
C SER A 237 -7.85 -9.24 -7.35
N LYS A 238 -6.63 -9.75 -7.26
CA LYS A 238 -5.76 -10.01 -8.42
C LYS A 238 -5.89 -11.43 -8.96
N GLY A 239 -6.75 -12.24 -8.33
CA GLY A 239 -6.99 -13.62 -8.74
C GLY A 239 -8.11 -13.76 -9.78
N PRO A 240 -8.08 -14.82 -10.59
CA PRO A 240 -9.12 -15.10 -11.59
C PRO A 240 -10.40 -15.68 -10.97
N ASP A 241 -10.30 -16.31 -9.79
CA ASP A 241 -11.44 -16.93 -9.10
C ASP A 241 -12.14 -15.90 -8.20
N LEU A 242 -13.14 -15.24 -8.75
CA LEU A 242 -13.98 -14.28 -8.01
C LEU A 242 -15.09 -14.98 -7.22
N GLY A 243 -15.41 -16.24 -7.52
CA GLY A 243 -16.46 -17.01 -6.83
C GLY A 243 -16.22 -17.16 -5.33
N ARG A 244 -14.95 -17.14 -4.89
CA ARG A 244 -14.56 -17.18 -3.47
C ARG A 244 -14.98 -15.97 -2.65
N TYR A 245 -15.42 -14.89 -3.31
CA TYR A 245 -15.93 -13.67 -2.67
C TYR A 245 -17.45 -13.54 -2.82
N ALA A 246 -18.14 -14.65 -3.09
CA ALA A 246 -19.59 -14.66 -3.18
C ALA A 246 -20.22 -14.01 -1.94
N GLY A 247 -21.13 -13.08 -2.17
CA GLY A 247 -21.77 -12.27 -1.14
C GLY A 247 -21.13 -10.90 -0.90
N ALA A 248 -19.96 -10.58 -1.49
CA ALA A 248 -19.43 -9.22 -1.45
C ALA A 248 -20.37 -8.25 -2.19
N ASP A 249 -20.45 -7.00 -1.73
CA ASP A 249 -21.30 -5.98 -2.35
C ASP A 249 -20.70 -5.45 -3.66
N ILE A 250 -19.36 -5.39 -3.75
CA ILE A 250 -18.60 -4.94 -4.92
C ILE A 250 -17.34 -5.80 -5.07
N ILE A 251 -17.04 -6.23 -6.29
CA ILE A 251 -15.80 -6.93 -6.64
C ILE A 251 -15.15 -6.20 -7.83
#